data_034b3f337099df8e0ce5e38b687fca24
#
_entry.id   034b3f337099df8e0ce5e38b687fca24
#
_cell.length_a   1.000
_cell.length_b   1.000
_cell.length_c   1.000
_cell.angle_alpha   90.00
_cell.angle_beta   90.00
_cell.angle_gamma   90.00
#
_symmetry.space_group_name_H-M   'P 1'
#
loop_
_entity.id
_entity.type
_entity.pdbx_description
1 polymer ?
#
loop_
_entity_poly.entity_id
_entity_poly.type
_entity_poly.pdbx_seq_one_letter_code
_entity_poly.pdbx_strand_id
1 'polypeptide(L)'
;MSSPRYESLAAIPSYSNTFIGRGHHIHAIHTRLQQADTRLITLLGPGGIGKTRLALRMAEEVQALFRDGILFVPLDAVEEADLLSFYIAQQLNMKSQKQEDWLQAVILSLQEKELLLVLDNLEQIIQSAIQIDQILKHCPKVRILVTSRIVLDLSYEIEYPLDGLSRPNANLFPGPIDLLKFDAIRLFVQKAQASKPSFSLTEANAPHVVQICQKLDGLP
;
A
#
# COMPACT_ATOMS: atom_id res chain seq x y z
N MET A 1 15.23 -31.89 -10.16
CA MET A 1 14.88 -31.71 -8.73
C MET A 1 13.95 -30.50 -8.68
N SER A 2 12.64 -30.74 -8.54
CA SER A 2 11.64 -29.67 -8.47
C SER A 2 11.76 -29.01 -7.11
N SER A 3 12.06 -27.70 -7.12
CA SER A 3 12.00 -26.85 -5.93
C SER A 3 10.60 -26.97 -5.30
N PRO A 4 10.49 -27.08 -3.97
CA PRO A 4 9.18 -27.08 -3.32
C PRO A 4 8.45 -25.79 -3.70
N ARG A 5 7.30 -25.92 -4.35
CA ARG A 5 6.33 -24.82 -4.46
C ARG A 5 5.90 -24.53 -3.04
N TYR A 6 6.31 -23.40 -2.49
CA TYR A 6 5.78 -22.92 -1.21
C TYR A 6 4.28 -22.81 -1.34
N GLU A 7 3.55 -23.49 -0.46
CA GLU A 7 2.14 -23.27 -0.21
C GLU A 7 1.94 -21.77 -0.01
N SER A 8 0.97 -21.22 -0.69
CA SER A 8 0.74 -19.78 -0.86
C SER A 8 1.02 -18.96 0.38
N LEU A 9 1.96 -18.01 0.27
CA LEU A 9 2.03 -16.87 1.18
C LEU A 9 0.61 -16.33 1.37
N ALA A 10 0.26 -15.86 2.56
CA ALA A 10 -1.09 -15.41 2.90
C ALA A 10 -1.69 -14.58 1.75
N ALA A 11 -2.91 -14.91 1.35
CA ALA A 11 -3.56 -14.29 0.20
C ALA A 11 -3.58 -12.77 0.38
N ILE A 12 -3.09 -12.04 -0.61
CA ILE A 12 -3.18 -10.57 -0.64
C ILE A 12 -4.68 -10.22 -0.56
N PRO A 13 -5.11 -9.39 0.41
CA PRO A 13 -6.50 -8.99 0.50
C PRO A 13 -6.95 -8.33 -0.80
N SER A 14 -7.98 -8.88 -1.45
CA SER A 14 -8.54 -8.31 -2.67
C SER A 14 -9.76 -7.45 -2.34
N TYR A 15 -9.81 -6.25 -2.91
CA TYR A 15 -11.00 -5.41 -2.83
C TYR A 15 -11.88 -5.63 -4.06
N SER A 16 -13.15 -5.97 -3.86
CA SER A 16 -14.13 -6.14 -4.94
C SER A 16 -14.47 -4.85 -5.71
N ASN A 17 -14.06 -3.70 -5.18
CA ASN A 17 -14.36 -2.39 -5.76
C ASN A 17 -13.27 -1.95 -6.75
N THR A 18 -13.70 -1.40 -7.89
CA THR A 18 -12.80 -0.81 -8.90
C THR A 18 -11.83 0.19 -8.28
N PHE A 19 -10.55 0.06 -8.62
CA PHE A 19 -9.51 1.00 -8.24
C PHE A 19 -9.56 2.21 -9.20
N ILE A 20 -9.78 3.41 -8.65
CA ILE A 20 -9.94 4.63 -9.45
C ILE A 20 -8.73 5.54 -9.29
N GLY A 21 -8.21 6.00 -10.41
CA GLY A 21 -7.08 6.93 -10.45
C GLY A 21 -5.75 6.29 -10.10
N ARG A 22 -4.79 7.14 -9.72
CA ARG A 22 -3.46 6.70 -9.23
C ARG A 22 -2.57 6.00 -10.26
N GLY A 23 -2.92 5.98 -11.56
CA GLY A 23 -2.13 5.31 -12.59
C GLY A 23 -0.67 5.78 -12.64
N HIS A 24 -0.43 7.09 -12.44
CA HIS A 24 0.92 7.65 -12.38
C HIS A 24 1.70 7.19 -11.14
N HIS A 25 1.05 7.03 -9.98
CA HIS A 25 1.68 6.48 -8.78
C HIS A 25 2.06 5.02 -8.98
N ILE A 26 1.14 4.22 -9.55
CA ILE A 26 1.40 2.81 -9.87
C ILE A 26 2.63 2.71 -10.77
N HIS A 27 2.65 3.47 -11.87
CA HIS A 27 3.78 3.45 -12.81
C HIS A 27 5.10 3.89 -12.14
N ALA A 28 5.08 4.96 -11.37
CA ALA A 28 6.27 5.47 -10.70
C ALA A 28 6.83 4.48 -9.66
N ILE A 29 5.97 3.88 -8.84
CA ILE A 29 6.40 2.90 -7.82
C ILE A 29 6.87 1.61 -8.49
N HIS A 30 6.15 1.14 -9.52
CA HIS A 30 6.56 -0.03 -10.32
C HIS A 30 7.96 0.16 -10.90
N THR A 31 8.23 1.31 -11.55
CA THR A 31 9.54 1.63 -12.11
C THR A 31 10.64 1.64 -11.04
N ARG A 32 10.36 2.19 -9.85
CA ARG A 32 11.31 2.16 -8.73
C ARG A 32 11.56 0.74 -8.23
N LEU A 33 10.52 -0.07 -8.07
CA LEU A 33 10.67 -1.47 -7.64
C LEU A 33 11.42 -2.35 -8.65
N GLN A 34 11.61 -1.93 -9.88
CA GLN A 34 12.48 -2.61 -10.86
C GLN A 34 13.96 -2.25 -10.68
N GLN A 35 14.28 -1.13 -10.04
CA GLN A 35 15.66 -0.71 -9.82
C GLN A 35 16.32 -1.54 -8.72
N ALA A 36 17.54 -2.01 -8.96
CA ALA A 36 18.23 -2.92 -8.04
C ALA A 36 18.59 -2.27 -6.69
N ASP A 37 18.80 -0.97 -6.67
CA ASP A 37 19.13 -0.16 -5.49
C ASP A 37 17.92 0.22 -4.63
N THR A 38 16.71 0.06 -5.17
CA THR A 38 15.48 0.33 -4.40
C THR A 38 15.20 -0.81 -3.42
N ARG A 39 15.37 -0.53 -2.13
CA ARG A 39 15.22 -1.51 -1.07
C ARG A 39 14.01 -1.27 -0.17
N LEU A 40 13.63 0.00 0.04
CA LEU A 40 12.53 0.42 0.90
C LEU A 40 11.80 1.61 0.26
N ILE A 41 10.49 1.48 0.09
CA ILE A 41 9.60 2.59 -0.30
C ILE A 41 8.57 2.78 0.80
N THR A 42 8.44 4.01 1.30
CA THR A 42 7.42 4.37 2.28
C THR A 42 6.36 5.26 1.62
N LEU A 43 5.15 4.73 1.47
CA LEU A 43 3.97 5.50 1.03
C LEU A 43 3.52 6.39 2.17
N LEU A 44 3.74 7.69 2.03
CA LEU A 44 3.44 8.70 3.05
C LEU A 44 2.13 9.42 2.77
N GLY A 45 1.39 9.73 3.81
CA GLY A 45 0.20 10.57 3.70
C GLY A 45 -0.78 10.39 4.84
N PRO A 46 -1.78 11.28 4.96
CA PRO A 46 -2.76 11.25 6.04
C PRO A 46 -3.61 9.98 6.02
N GLY A 47 -4.31 9.72 7.14
CA GLY A 47 -5.32 8.67 7.19
C GLY A 47 -6.39 8.86 6.12
N GLY A 48 -6.87 7.76 5.53
CA GLY A 48 -7.91 7.81 4.50
C GLY A 48 -7.44 8.19 3.08
N ILE A 49 -6.17 8.59 2.86
CA ILE A 49 -5.66 8.98 1.52
C ILE A 49 -5.59 7.81 0.53
N GLY A 50 -5.72 6.56 0.99
CA GLY A 50 -5.71 5.37 0.15
C GLY A 50 -4.35 4.66 0.05
N LYS A 51 -3.44 4.84 1.02
CA LYS A 51 -2.12 4.18 1.07
C LYS A 51 -2.24 2.65 0.99
N THR A 52 -3.02 2.04 1.87
CA THR A 52 -3.27 0.60 1.91
C THR A 52 -3.81 0.08 0.57
N ARG A 53 -4.78 0.77 -0.03
CA ARG A 53 -5.32 0.38 -1.34
C ARG A 53 -4.30 0.46 -2.45
N LEU A 54 -3.44 1.49 -2.44
CA LEU A 54 -2.34 1.60 -3.40
C LEU A 54 -1.31 0.50 -3.18
N ALA A 55 -0.92 0.21 -1.92
CA ALA A 55 0.03 -0.85 -1.60
C ALA A 55 -0.46 -2.23 -2.06
N LEU A 56 -1.74 -2.55 -1.83
CA LEU A 56 -2.33 -3.80 -2.31
C LEU A 56 -2.42 -3.87 -3.84
N ARG A 57 -2.81 -2.75 -4.49
CA ARG A 57 -2.80 -2.69 -5.95
C ARG A 57 -1.40 -2.85 -6.51
N MET A 58 -0.38 -2.25 -5.89
CA MET A 58 1.02 -2.44 -6.26
C MET A 58 1.44 -3.90 -6.10
N ALA A 59 1.07 -4.55 -5.00
CA ALA A 59 1.35 -5.97 -4.77
C ALA A 59 0.83 -6.85 -5.92
N GLU A 60 -0.41 -6.60 -6.40
CA GLU A 60 -0.97 -7.31 -7.56
C GLU A 60 -0.16 -7.05 -8.85
N GLU A 61 0.19 -5.77 -9.12
CA GLU A 61 0.88 -5.35 -10.36
C GLU A 61 2.32 -5.85 -10.46
N VAL A 62 3.02 -5.98 -9.32
CA VAL A 62 4.46 -6.32 -9.30
C VAL A 62 4.73 -7.79 -8.97
N GLN A 63 3.70 -8.62 -8.85
CA GLN A 63 3.86 -10.02 -8.45
C GLN A 63 4.88 -10.77 -9.30
N ALA A 64 4.92 -10.50 -10.61
CA ALA A 64 5.87 -11.14 -11.53
C ALA A 64 7.33 -10.73 -11.32
N LEU A 65 7.60 -9.64 -10.60
CA LEU A 65 8.96 -9.16 -10.30
C LEU A 65 9.62 -9.92 -9.15
N PHE A 66 8.86 -10.65 -8.35
CA PHE A 66 9.33 -11.30 -7.14
C PHE A 66 9.14 -12.81 -7.21
N ARG A 67 10.25 -13.54 -7.42
CA ARG A 67 10.23 -15.00 -7.60
C ARG A 67 9.59 -15.75 -6.45
N ASP A 68 9.83 -15.29 -5.22
CA ASP A 68 9.32 -15.91 -4.00
C ASP A 68 8.02 -15.25 -3.51
N GLY A 69 7.44 -14.35 -4.33
CA GLY A 69 6.11 -13.78 -4.12
C GLY A 69 6.08 -12.51 -3.27
N ILE A 70 4.92 -12.24 -2.72
CA ILE A 70 4.65 -11.04 -1.92
C ILE A 70 4.06 -11.46 -0.58
N LEU A 71 4.58 -10.87 0.49
CA LEU A 71 4.07 -11.07 1.84
C LEU A 71 3.41 -9.80 2.33
N PHE A 72 2.10 -9.83 2.57
CA PHE A 72 1.36 -8.71 3.14
C PHE A 72 1.19 -8.89 4.65
N VAL A 73 1.57 -7.88 5.43
CA VAL A 73 1.51 -7.87 6.90
C VAL A 73 0.70 -6.65 7.36
N PRO A 74 -0.56 -6.82 7.76
CA PRO A 74 -1.36 -5.76 8.37
C PRO A 74 -0.89 -5.51 9.80
N LEU A 75 -0.66 -4.24 10.17
CA LEU A 75 -0.15 -3.83 11.47
C LEU A 75 -1.13 -2.92 12.25
N ASP A 76 -2.36 -2.80 11.76
CA ASP A 76 -3.40 -1.95 12.35
C ASP A 76 -3.81 -2.37 13.79
N ALA A 77 -3.67 -3.65 14.11
CA ALA A 77 -3.96 -4.20 15.44
C ALA A 77 -2.72 -4.40 16.33
N VAL A 78 -1.54 -3.93 15.90
CA VAL A 78 -0.28 -4.13 16.61
C VAL A 78 0.01 -2.92 17.50
N GLU A 79 0.11 -3.14 18.81
CA GLU A 79 0.38 -2.08 19.79
C GLU A 79 1.84 -2.04 20.27
N GLU A 80 2.59 -3.15 20.12
CA GLU A 80 3.95 -3.29 20.60
C GLU A 80 4.94 -3.41 19.45
N ALA A 81 5.93 -2.51 19.40
CA ALA A 81 6.93 -2.45 18.34
C ALA A 81 7.79 -3.72 18.23
N ASP A 82 8.07 -4.39 19.33
CA ASP A 82 8.87 -5.61 19.37
C ASP A 82 8.20 -6.80 18.68
N LEU A 83 6.91 -6.70 18.40
CA LEU A 83 6.13 -7.77 17.77
C LEU A 83 6.16 -7.75 16.24
N LEU A 84 6.80 -6.79 15.56
CA LEU A 84 6.84 -6.74 14.10
C LEU A 84 7.34 -8.07 13.50
N SER A 85 8.49 -8.56 13.98
CA SER A 85 9.06 -9.84 13.50
C SER A 85 8.16 -11.03 13.80
N PHE A 86 7.43 -11.02 14.92
CA PHE A 86 6.42 -12.03 15.22
C PHE A 86 5.29 -12.03 14.20
N TYR A 87 4.75 -10.87 13.84
CA TYR A 87 3.67 -10.77 12.83
C TYR A 87 4.17 -11.18 11.44
N ILE A 88 5.41 -10.82 11.07
CA ILE A 88 6.03 -11.31 9.83
C ILE A 88 6.14 -12.84 9.86
N ALA A 89 6.64 -13.41 10.96
CA ALA A 89 6.77 -14.87 11.13
C ALA A 89 5.40 -15.58 11.05
N GLN A 90 4.37 -14.97 11.61
CA GLN A 90 2.99 -15.47 11.55
C GLN A 90 2.49 -15.55 10.10
N GLN A 91 2.70 -14.49 9.30
CA GLN A 91 2.35 -14.48 7.88
C GLN A 91 3.18 -15.45 7.04
N LEU A 92 4.40 -15.77 7.48
CA LEU A 92 5.23 -16.82 6.88
C LEU A 92 4.83 -18.24 7.31
N ASN A 93 3.76 -18.40 8.11
CA ASN A 93 3.32 -19.66 8.69
C ASN A 93 4.42 -20.39 9.50
N MET A 94 5.32 -19.63 10.13
CA MET A 94 6.39 -20.19 10.93
C MET A 94 5.83 -20.77 12.23
N LYS A 95 6.17 -22.04 12.51
CA LYS A 95 5.82 -22.70 13.76
C LYS A 95 7.00 -22.54 14.71
N SER A 96 6.86 -21.71 15.74
CA SER A 96 7.86 -21.67 16.82
C SER A 96 7.49 -22.68 17.91
N GLN A 97 8.51 -23.37 18.42
CA GLN A 97 8.37 -24.26 19.59
C GLN A 97 8.88 -23.59 20.88
N LYS A 98 9.47 -22.40 20.81
CA LYS A 98 9.98 -21.63 21.96
C LYS A 98 9.91 -20.13 21.68
N GLN A 99 9.88 -19.32 22.72
CA GLN A 99 9.91 -17.86 22.71
C GLN A 99 11.31 -17.35 22.30
N GLU A 100 11.75 -17.72 21.08
CA GLU A 100 13.05 -17.38 20.54
C GLU A 100 12.98 -16.08 19.71
N ASP A 101 14.13 -15.49 19.47
CA ASP A 101 14.32 -14.27 18.69
C ASP A 101 13.66 -14.39 17.31
N TRP A 102 12.39 -13.91 17.22
CA TRP A 102 11.61 -13.91 16.00
C TRP A 102 12.31 -13.16 14.86
N LEU A 103 13.07 -12.12 15.18
CA LEU A 103 13.79 -11.34 14.18
C LEU A 103 14.85 -12.20 13.50
N GLN A 104 15.64 -12.94 14.27
CA GLN A 104 16.64 -13.85 13.71
C GLN A 104 16.02 -14.96 12.87
N ALA A 105 14.90 -15.52 13.33
CA ALA A 105 14.17 -16.56 12.60
C ALA A 105 13.62 -16.05 11.27
N VAL A 106 13.05 -14.84 11.25
CA VAL A 106 12.57 -14.15 10.03
C VAL A 106 13.72 -13.89 9.08
N ILE A 107 14.84 -13.34 9.55
CA ILE A 107 16.02 -13.08 8.73
C ILE A 107 16.49 -14.37 8.05
N LEU A 108 16.68 -15.46 8.80
CA LEU A 108 17.11 -16.75 8.25
C LEU A 108 16.12 -17.29 7.19
N SER A 109 14.81 -17.08 7.40
CA SER A 109 13.78 -17.50 6.44
C SER A 109 13.79 -16.66 5.16
N LEU A 110 14.15 -15.38 5.24
CA LEU A 110 14.09 -14.42 4.12
C LEU A 110 15.43 -14.22 3.41
N GLN A 111 16.54 -14.65 3.96
CA GLN A 111 17.91 -14.33 3.53
C GLN A 111 18.17 -14.60 2.04
N GLU A 112 17.64 -15.70 1.49
CA GLU A 112 17.83 -16.09 0.10
C GLU A 112 16.61 -15.78 -0.79
N LYS A 113 15.55 -15.21 -0.21
CA LYS A 113 14.29 -14.96 -0.93
C LYS A 113 14.31 -13.67 -1.71
N GLU A 114 13.78 -13.73 -2.91
CA GLU A 114 13.45 -12.59 -3.76
C GLU A 114 11.96 -12.26 -3.59
N LEU A 115 11.65 -11.43 -2.58
CA LEU A 115 10.32 -11.23 -2.05
C LEU A 115 10.03 -9.74 -1.83
N LEU A 116 8.77 -9.34 -2.07
CA LEU A 116 8.27 -8.04 -1.61
C LEU A 116 7.53 -8.21 -0.27
N LEU A 117 8.02 -7.56 0.77
CA LEU A 117 7.35 -7.45 2.05
C LEU A 117 6.54 -6.15 2.09
N VAL A 118 5.22 -6.25 2.24
CA VAL A 118 4.33 -5.10 2.36
C VAL A 118 3.88 -4.96 3.80
N LEU A 119 4.29 -3.87 4.46
CA LEU A 119 3.97 -3.55 5.86
C LEU A 119 2.94 -2.42 5.88
N ASP A 120 1.72 -2.71 6.30
CA ASP A 120 0.62 -1.74 6.27
C ASP A 120 0.35 -1.14 7.66
N ASN A 121 0.22 0.20 7.73
CA ASN A 121 0.02 0.99 8.96
C ASN A 121 1.19 0.95 9.96
N LEU A 122 2.43 1.04 9.49
CA LEU A 122 3.63 0.95 10.33
C LEU A 122 3.74 2.08 11.37
N GLU A 123 3.05 3.20 11.18
CA GLU A 123 3.03 4.30 12.15
C GLU A 123 2.61 3.90 13.56
N GLN A 124 1.89 2.78 13.72
CA GLN A 124 1.50 2.24 15.03
C GLN A 124 2.71 1.77 15.84
N ILE A 125 3.73 1.29 15.15
CA ILE A 125 4.92 0.67 15.74
C ILE A 125 6.21 1.23 15.14
N ILE A 126 6.32 2.55 14.98
CA ILE A 126 7.45 3.19 14.30
C ILE A 126 8.82 2.81 14.90
N GLN A 127 8.90 2.50 16.20
CA GLN A 127 10.12 2.04 16.86
C GLN A 127 10.65 0.73 16.26
N SER A 128 9.80 -0.05 15.57
CA SER A 128 10.21 -1.27 14.87
C SER A 128 11.04 -1.02 13.60
N ALA A 129 11.25 0.23 13.20
CA ALA A 129 12.10 0.58 12.06
C ALA A 129 13.51 -0.03 12.15
N ILE A 130 14.03 -0.23 13.38
CA ILE A 130 15.29 -0.92 13.61
C ILE A 130 15.26 -2.40 13.14
N GLN A 131 14.13 -3.10 13.26
CA GLN A 131 13.98 -4.47 12.78
C GLN A 131 13.93 -4.50 11.24
N ILE A 132 13.30 -3.49 10.61
CA ILE A 132 13.31 -3.32 9.15
C ILE A 132 14.74 -3.13 8.63
N ASP A 133 15.51 -2.29 9.29
CA ASP A 133 16.93 -2.07 8.96
C ASP A 133 17.74 -3.38 9.04
N GLN A 134 17.53 -4.19 10.08
CA GLN A 134 18.17 -5.50 10.23
C GLN A 134 17.76 -6.47 9.11
N ILE A 135 16.49 -6.55 8.76
CA ILE A 135 16.01 -7.38 7.65
C ILE A 135 16.66 -6.92 6.34
N LEU A 136 16.69 -5.62 6.04
CA LEU A 136 17.30 -5.10 4.82
C LEU A 136 18.80 -5.37 4.75
N LYS A 137 19.52 -5.31 5.86
CA LYS A 137 20.98 -5.61 5.93
C LYS A 137 21.29 -7.08 5.63
N HIS A 138 20.48 -8.01 6.11
CA HIS A 138 20.75 -9.43 6.02
C HIS A 138 20.05 -10.16 4.88
N CYS A 139 19.00 -9.56 4.29
CA CYS A 139 18.20 -10.14 3.22
C CYS A 139 18.34 -9.32 1.92
N PRO A 140 19.43 -9.48 1.14
CA PRO A 140 19.79 -8.57 0.05
C PRO A 140 18.79 -8.52 -1.11
N LYS A 141 17.95 -9.55 -1.29
CA LYS A 141 16.95 -9.63 -2.36
C LYS A 141 15.53 -9.27 -1.90
N VAL A 142 15.33 -9.04 -0.61
CA VAL A 142 14.05 -8.57 -0.08
C VAL A 142 13.90 -7.08 -0.34
N ARG A 143 12.74 -6.68 -0.82
CA ARG A 143 12.30 -5.28 -0.92
C ARG A 143 11.11 -5.07 0.00
N ILE A 144 10.99 -3.86 0.52
CA ILE A 144 9.94 -3.53 1.48
C ILE A 144 9.14 -2.34 0.97
N LEU A 145 7.81 -2.47 0.98
CA LEU A 145 6.86 -1.40 0.73
C LEU A 145 6.09 -1.14 2.03
N VAL A 146 6.18 0.06 2.54
CA VAL A 146 5.54 0.45 3.80
C VAL A 146 4.44 1.46 3.53
N THR A 147 3.34 1.39 4.27
CA THR A 147 2.40 2.49 4.40
C THR A 147 2.54 3.13 5.77
N SER A 148 2.69 4.46 5.82
CA SER A 148 2.87 5.19 7.07
C SER A 148 2.34 6.63 6.95
N ARG A 149 2.08 7.28 8.09
CA ARG A 149 1.81 8.73 8.17
C ARG A 149 3.08 9.54 8.39
N ILE A 150 4.15 8.87 8.84
CA ILE A 150 5.44 9.48 9.18
C ILE A 150 6.57 8.68 8.52
N VAL A 151 7.70 9.32 8.30
CA VAL A 151 8.92 8.70 7.78
C VAL A 151 9.54 7.75 8.81
N LEU A 152 10.29 6.75 8.33
CA LEU A 152 10.99 5.80 9.18
C LEU A 152 12.41 6.27 9.55
N ASP A 153 12.95 7.25 8.80
CA ASP A 153 14.31 7.79 8.95
C ASP A 153 15.40 6.72 8.77
N LEU A 154 15.23 5.86 7.78
CA LEU A 154 16.19 4.80 7.42
C LEU A 154 16.99 5.17 6.16
N SER A 155 18.28 4.84 6.14
CA SER A 155 19.21 5.19 5.04
C SER A 155 18.79 4.66 3.66
N TYR A 156 17.99 3.60 3.59
CA TYR A 156 17.49 3.00 2.34
C TYR A 156 16.11 3.50 1.96
N GLU A 157 15.51 4.37 2.77
CA GLU A 157 14.14 4.80 2.60
C GLU A 157 13.99 5.76 1.42
N ILE A 158 13.07 5.40 0.52
CA ILE A 158 12.56 6.29 -0.50
C ILE A 158 11.19 6.77 -0.03
N GLU A 159 11.13 8.02 0.40
CA GLU A 159 9.89 8.67 0.75
C GLU A 159 9.03 8.88 -0.49
N TYR A 160 7.81 8.41 -0.45
CA TYR A 160 6.85 8.55 -1.54
C TYR A 160 5.57 9.21 -1.02
N PRO A 161 5.47 10.56 -1.06
CA PRO A 161 4.27 11.27 -0.63
C PRO A 161 3.10 10.98 -1.56
N LEU A 162 1.93 10.73 -0.97
CA LEU A 162 0.70 10.45 -1.67
C LEU A 162 -0.28 11.61 -1.55
N ASP A 163 -0.59 12.25 -2.67
CA ASP A 163 -1.53 13.35 -2.75
C ASP A 163 -2.99 12.88 -2.79
N GLY A 164 -3.94 13.79 -2.61
CA GLY A 164 -5.35 13.55 -2.86
C GLY A 164 -5.64 13.15 -4.31
N LEU A 165 -6.80 12.56 -4.56
CA LEU A 165 -7.27 12.28 -5.92
C LEU A 165 -7.42 13.60 -6.71
N SER A 166 -7.21 13.53 -8.03
CA SER A 166 -7.40 14.67 -8.91
C SER A 166 -8.81 15.26 -8.77
N ARG A 167 -8.91 16.57 -8.63
CA ARG A 167 -10.16 17.31 -8.44
C ARG A 167 -10.20 18.56 -9.33
N PRO A 168 -11.38 19.03 -9.74
CA PRO A 168 -11.51 20.26 -10.51
C PRO A 168 -11.18 21.48 -9.66
N ASN A 169 -10.65 22.52 -10.28
CA ASN A 169 -10.45 23.82 -9.62
C ASN A 169 -11.83 24.47 -9.32
N ALA A 170 -11.95 25.17 -8.18
CA ALA A 170 -13.18 25.77 -7.69
C ALA A 170 -13.84 26.74 -8.68
N ASN A 171 -13.05 27.36 -9.55
CA ASN A 171 -13.51 28.38 -10.50
C ASN A 171 -13.81 27.82 -11.91
N LEU A 172 -13.61 26.52 -12.14
CA LEU A 172 -13.88 25.86 -13.40
C LEU A 172 -15.04 24.87 -13.20
N PHE A 173 -16.20 25.21 -13.78
CA PHE A 173 -17.33 24.29 -13.86
C PHE A 173 -17.47 23.79 -15.31
N PRO A 174 -16.62 22.86 -15.73
CA PRO A 174 -16.84 22.15 -16.99
C PRO A 174 -18.13 21.33 -16.87
N GLY A 175 -18.75 21.00 -17.99
CA GLY A 175 -19.97 20.20 -17.99
C GLY A 175 -19.77 18.84 -17.28
N PRO A 176 -20.86 18.12 -16.93
CA PRO A 176 -20.80 16.87 -16.16
C PRO A 176 -19.86 15.81 -16.75
N ILE A 177 -19.77 15.74 -18.09
CA ILE A 177 -18.89 14.79 -18.80
C ILE A 177 -17.41 15.11 -18.53
N ASP A 178 -17.02 16.37 -18.55
CA ASP A 178 -15.65 16.78 -18.30
C ASP A 178 -15.25 16.62 -16.83
N LEU A 179 -16.21 16.75 -15.92
CA LEU A 179 -15.97 16.47 -14.49
C LEU A 179 -15.59 15.02 -14.22
N LEU A 180 -16.04 14.07 -15.02
CA LEU A 180 -15.66 12.65 -14.90
C LEU A 180 -14.20 12.38 -15.26
N LYS A 181 -13.44 13.34 -15.78
CA LYS A 181 -11.98 13.24 -15.94
C LYS A 181 -11.23 13.28 -14.60
N PHE A 182 -11.86 13.84 -13.56
CA PHE A 182 -11.29 13.96 -12.23
C PHE A 182 -11.60 12.71 -11.38
N ASP A 183 -10.56 12.11 -10.81
CA ASP A 183 -10.69 10.85 -10.08
C ASP A 183 -11.56 10.96 -8.83
N ALA A 184 -11.50 12.10 -8.11
CA ALA A 184 -12.36 12.34 -6.95
C ALA A 184 -13.85 12.33 -7.34
N ILE A 185 -14.20 12.95 -8.47
CA ILE A 185 -15.57 12.97 -8.99
C ILE A 185 -16.00 11.56 -9.44
N ARG A 186 -15.13 10.84 -10.15
CA ARG A 186 -15.41 9.46 -10.58
C ARG A 186 -15.68 8.55 -9.39
N LEU A 187 -14.85 8.66 -8.35
CA LEU A 187 -15.03 7.88 -7.12
C LEU A 187 -16.34 8.22 -6.42
N PHE A 188 -16.66 9.53 -6.31
CA PHE A 188 -17.92 9.99 -5.73
C PHE A 188 -19.12 9.39 -6.48
N VAL A 189 -19.12 9.51 -7.81
CA VAL A 189 -20.22 8.98 -8.65
C VAL A 189 -20.36 7.47 -8.48
N GLN A 190 -19.26 6.74 -8.50
CA GLN A 190 -19.26 5.28 -8.29
C GLN A 190 -19.84 4.90 -6.92
N LYS A 191 -19.44 5.58 -5.84
CA LYS A 191 -19.98 5.35 -4.49
C LYS A 191 -21.46 5.73 -4.38
N ALA A 192 -21.84 6.84 -4.97
CA ALA A 192 -23.24 7.28 -5.01
C ALA A 192 -24.12 6.26 -5.76
N GLN A 193 -23.65 5.72 -6.88
CA GLN A 193 -24.37 4.68 -7.64
C GLN A 193 -24.44 3.35 -6.92
N ALA A 194 -23.39 2.97 -6.16
CA ALA A 194 -23.43 1.77 -5.33
C ALA A 194 -24.51 1.86 -4.23
N SER A 195 -24.74 3.06 -3.69
CA SER A 195 -25.79 3.31 -2.69
C SER A 195 -27.17 3.56 -3.33
N LYS A 196 -27.20 4.29 -4.46
CA LYS A 196 -28.41 4.64 -5.21
C LYS A 196 -28.17 4.41 -6.70
N PRO A 197 -28.54 3.26 -7.27
CA PRO A 197 -28.24 2.90 -8.66
C PRO A 197 -28.77 3.91 -9.71
N SER A 198 -29.82 4.66 -9.38
CA SER A 198 -30.36 5.71 -10.25
C SER A 198 -29.60 7.05 -10.19
N PHE A 199 -28.52 7.14 -9.39
CA PHE A 199 -27.73 8.37 -9.31
C PHE A 199 -27.00 8.64 -10.63
N SER A 200 -27.12 9.87 -11.13
CA SER A 200 -26.35 10.36 -12.27
C SER A 200 -25.82 11.77 -11.99
N LEU A 201 -24.63 12.07 -12.48
CA LEU A 201 -24.08 13.41 -12.42
C LEU A 201 -24.78 14.27 -13.47
N THR A 202 -25.43 15.35 -13.03
CA THR A 202 -26.22 16.28 -13.86
C THR A 202 -25.71 17.71 -13.68
N GLU A 203 -26.08 18.62 -14.54
CA GLU A 203 -25.78 20.05 -14.38
C GLU A 203 -26.29 20.62 -13.05
N ALA A 204 -27.44 20.15 -12.58
CA ALA A 204 -28.07 20.63 -11.35
C ALA A 204 -27.30 20.18 -10.09
N ASN A 205 -26.70 18.96 -10.06
CA ASN A 205 -26.01 18.45 -8.87
C ASN A 205 -24.49 18.56 -8.96
N ALA A 206 -23.91 18.74 -10.14
CA ALA A 206 -22.47 18.83 -10.35
C ALA A 206 -21.75 19.87 -9.46
N PRO A 207 -22.26 21.10 -9.27
CA PRO A 207 -21.62 22.06 -8.39
C PRO A 207 -21.49 21.58 -6.95
N HIS A 208 -22.50 20.87 -6.43
CA HIS A 208 -22.48 20.32 -5.08
C HIS A 208 -21.46 19.16 -4.95
N VAL A 209 -21.40 18.28 -5.95
CA VAL A 209 -20.42 17.19 -5.98
C VAL A 209 -19.00 17.73 -6.02
N VAL A 210 -18.73 18.73 -6.85
CA VAL A 210 -17.43 19.42 -6.91
C VAL A 210 -17.07 20.01 -5.55
N GLN A 211 -18.01 20.73 -4.92
CA GLN A 211 -17.78 21.33 -3.61
C GLN A 211 -17.47 20.29 -2.52
N ILE A 212 -18.13 19.13 -2.53
CA ILE A 212 -17.85 18.04 -1.60
C ILE A 212 -16.43 17.50 -1.82
N CYS A 213 -16.06 17.19 -3.07
CA CYS A 213 -14.73 16.66 -3.39
C CYS A 213 -13.61 17.67 -3.05
N GLN A 214 -13.87 18.96 -3.16
CA GLN A 214 -12.94 20.02 -2.75
C GLN A 214 -12.79 20.09 -1.23
N LYS A 215 -13.91 20.07 -0.48
CA LYS A 215 -13.88 20.09 1.00
C LYS A 215 -13.17 18.87 1.59
N LEU A 216 -13.24 17.74 0.91
CA LEU A 216 -12.54 16.50 1.30
C LEU A 216 -11.08 16.47 0.82
N ASP A 217 -10.60 17.53 0.18
CA ASP A 217 -9.21 17.63 -0.34
C ASP A 217 -8.80 16.46 -1.25
N GLY A 218 -9.77 15.85 -1.95
CA GLY A 218 -9.54 14.68 -2.79
C GLY A 218 -9.27 13.38 -1.99
N LEU A 219 -9.59 13.33 -0.71
CA LEU A 219 -9.60 12.08 0.05
C LEU A 219 -10.63 11.12 -0.54
N PRO A 220 -10.25 9.82 -0.76
CA PRO A 220 -11.15 8.80 -1.34
C PRO A 220 -12.34 8.45 -0.47
#